data_957c1630d7e4fcfbaab7296d5ab033b1
#
_entry.id   957c1630d7e4fcfbaab7296d5ab033b1
#
_cell.length_a   1.000
_cell.length_b   1.000
_cell.length_c   1.000
_cell.angle_alpha   90.00
_cell.angle_beta   90.00
_cell.angle_gamma   90.00
#
_symmetry.space_group_name_H-M   'P 1'
#
loop_
_entity.id
_entity.type
_entity.pdbx_description
1 polymer ?
#
loop_
_entity_poly.entity_id
_entity_poly.type
_entity_poly.pdbx_seq_one_letter_code
_entity_poly.pdbx_strand_id
1 'polypeptide(L)'
;MFYFTNKNILEELVKAKNRGVDVKVIVDASFAKDFSKYINIMRENEIPVKVENWAGKMHCKLAVIDDNVTLTGSLNWTNSAVNFNDENFLKIQNPRIAKETIKYFYTLWKSIPDKWLYAIPDAEGVDSKYSCKDGIDNDHNGLTDKNDPKCQL
;
A
#
# COMPACT_ATOMS: atom_id res chain seq x y z
N MET A 1 2.50 -1.58 0.70
CA MET A 1 3.61 -0.71 0.19
C MET A 1 3.24 0.74 0.40
N PHE A 2 4.11 1.56 0.98
CA PHE A 2 3.78 2.97 1.24
C PHE A 2 3.75 3.79 -0.07
N TYR A 3 4.88 4.01 -0.73
CA TYR A 3 4.91 4.67 -2.04
C TYR A 3 5.34 3.73 -3.16
N PHE A 4 4.57 3.71 -4.26
CA PHE A 4 4.80 2.82 -5.39
C PHE A 4 4.60 3.56 -6.72
N THR A 5 5.65 4.21 -7.21
CA THR A 5 5.62 4.99 -8.46
C THR A 5 6.66 4.56 -9.50
N ASN A 6 7.41 3.48 -9.23
CA ASN A 6 8.38 2.95 -10.18
C ASN A 6 7.66 2.14 -11.27
N LYS A 7 7.75 2.62 -12.51
CA LYS A 7 7.09 2.00 -13.66
C LYS A 7 7.62 0.61 -13.98
N ASN A 8 8.92 0.39 -13.85
CA ASN A 8 9.53 -0.90 -14.17
C ASN A 8 9.01 -1.99 -13.22
N ILE A 9 8.91 -1.67 -11.92
CA ILE A 9 8.35 -2.61 -10.94
C ILE A 9 6.86 -2.87 -11.24
N LEU A 10 6.09 -1.85 -11.58
CA LEU A 10 4.69 -2.00 -11.96
C LEU A 10 4.53 -2.92 -13.19
N GLU A 11 5.33 -2.69 -14.23
CA GLU A 11 5.33 -3.53 -15.44
C GLU A 11 5.66 -4.99 -15.12
N GLU A 12 6.62 -5.27 -14.24
CA GLU A 12 6.95 -6.63 -13.82
C GLU A 12 5.82 -7.29 -13.03
N LEU A 13 5.07 -6.55 -12.18
CA LEU A 13 3.87 -7.08 -11.53
C LEU A 13 2.77 -7.42 -12.55
N VAL A 14 2.54 -6.56 -13.53
CA VAL A 14 1.58 -6.82 -14.61
C VAL A 14 2.00 -8.05 -15.43
N LYS A 15 3.28 -8.16 -15.79
CA LYS A 15 3.81 -9.34 -16.47
C LYS A 15 3.66 -10.63 -15.63
N ALA A 16 3.88 -10.53 -14.33
CA ALA A 16 3.68 -11.67 -13.41
C ALA A 16 2.19 -12.08 -13.39
N LYS A 17 1.28 -11.13 -13.27
CA LYS A 17 -0.15 -11.38 -13.32
C LYS A 17 -0.57 -12.06 -14.64
N ASN A 18 -0.07 -11.56 -15.77
CA ASN A 18 -0.35 -12.12 -17.10
C ASN A 18 0.19 -13.55 -17.29
N ARG A 19 1.21 -13.94 -16.51
CA ARG A 19 1.69 -15.34 -16.44
C ARG A 19 0.88 -16.23 -15.51
N GLY A 20 -0.18 -15.70 -14.88
CA GLY A 20 -1.05 -16.45 -13.97
C GLY A 20 -0.62 -16.40 -12.50
N VAL A 21 0.34 -15.55 -12.13
CA VAL A 21 0.73 -15.37 -10.72
C VAL A 21 -0.40 -14.69 -9.94
N ASP A 22 -0.72 -15.17 -8.74
CA ASP A 22 -1.66 -14.52 -7.83
C ASP A 22 -1.00 -13.29 -7.17
N VAL A 23 -1.17 -12.13 -7.78
CA VAL A 23 -0.64 -10.86 -7.30
C VAL A 23 -1.68 -10.10 -6.51
N LYS A 24 -1.35 -9.65 -5.31
CA LYS A 24 -2.20 -8.79 -4.46
C LYS A 24 -1.38 -7.64 -3.88
N VAL A 25 -1.98 -6.46 -3.76
CA VAL A 25 -1.29 -5.25 -3.31
C VAL A 25 -2.10 -4.55 -2.23
N ILE A 26 -1.42 -4.08 -1.18
CA ILE A 26 -1.98 -3.13 -0.19
C ILE A 26 -1.16 -1.85 -0.28
N VAL A 27 -1.84 -0.72 -0.37
CA VAL A 27 -1.24 0.61 -0.41
C VAL A 27 -1.88 1.55 0.61
N ASP A 28 -1.17 2.60 0.96
CA ASP A 28 -1.67 3.68 1.82
C ASP A 28 -2.65 4.60 1.07
N ALA A 29 -3.64 5.15 1.78
CA ALA A 29 -4.64 6.04 1.19
C ALA A 29 -4.03 7.36 0.68
N SER A 30 -3.02 7.92 1.36
CA SER A 30 -2.34 9.13 0.90
C SER A 30 -1.67 8.90 -0.45
N PHE A 31 -0.95 7.77 -0.59
CA PHE A 31 -0.38 7.39 -1.88
C PHE A 31 -1.46 7.20 -2.94
N ALA A 32 -2.54 6.50 -2.61
CA ALA A 32 -3.60 6.20 -3.56
C ALA A 32 -4.30 7.46 -4.08
N LYS A 33 -4.46 8.49 -3.22
CA LYS A 33 -5.01 9.79 -3.58
C LYS A 33 -4.10 10.53 -4.56
N ASP A 34 -2.82 10.68 -4.23
CA ASP A 34 -1.87 11.48 -5.00
C ASP A 34 -1.46 10.80 -6.32
N PHE A 35 -1.45 9.48 -6.33
CA PHE A 35 -0.94 8.66 -7.43
C PHE A 35 -1.96 7.62 -7.93
N SER A 36 -3.24 7.98 -7.98
CA SER A 36 -4.36 7.10 -8.39
C SER A 36 -4.15 6.39 -9.72
N LYS A 37 -3.39 6.99 -10.65
CA LYS A 37 -3.06 6.38 -11.93
C LYS A 37 -2.36 5.02 -11.81
N TYR A 38 -1.51 4.82 -10.79
CA TYR A 38 -0.83 3.54 -10.58
C TYR A 38 -1.78 2.49 -10.03
N ILE A 39 -2.72 2.91 -9.18
CA ILE A 39 -3.79 2.04 -8.67
C ILE A 39 -4.70 1.59 -9.84
N ASN A 40 -5.08 2.53 -10.69
CA ASN A 40 -5.94 2.23 -11.85
C ASN A 40 -5.25 1.27 -12.80
N ILE A 41 -3.98 1.47 -13.16
CA ILE A 41 -3.22 0.54 -14.01
C ILE A 41 -3.19 -0.87 -13.41
N MET A 42 -2.97 -1.01 -12.11
CA MET A 42 -2.99 -2.33 -11.45
C MET A 42 -4.37 -2.98 -11.55
N ARG A 43 -5.43 -2.23 -11.22
CA ARG A 43 -6.82 -2.73 -11.26
C ARG A 43 -7.28 -3.09 -12.68
N GLU A 44 -6.93 -2.28 -13.68
CA GLU A 44 -7.19 -2.54 -15.11
C GLU A 44 -6.50 -3.82 -15.62
N ASN A 45 -5.38 -4.19 -15.00
CA ASN A 45 -4.67 -5.45 -15.26
C ASN A 45 -5.04 -6.56 -14.26
N GLU A 46 -6.24 -6.48 -13.67
CA GLU A 46 -6.78 -7.50 -12.76
C GLU A 46 -5.92 -7.81 -11.54
N ILE A 47 -5.05 -6.88 -11.12
CA ILE A 47 -4.32 -6.97 -9.87
C ILE A 47 -5.18 -6.35 -8.75
N PRO A 48 -5.67 -7.15 -7.78
CA PRO A 48 -6.44 -6.61 -6.66
C PRO A 48 -5.57 -5.68 -5.81
N VAL A 49 -6.03 -4.42 -5.65
CA VAL A 49 -5.37 -3.42 -4.81
C VAL A 49 -6.33 -2.96 -3.74
N LYS A 50 -6.04 -3.27 -2.48
CA LYS A 50 -6.73 -2.69 -1.34
C LYS A 50 -6.01 -1.45 -0.86
N VAL A 51 -6.78 -0.40 -0.60
CA VAL A 51 -6.27 0.87 -0.07
C VAL A 51 -6.56 0.91 1.42
N GLU A 52 -5.52 1.02 2.22
CA GLU A 52 -5.58 1.11 3.67
C GLU A 52 -5.77 2.58 4.07
N ASN A 53 -6.74 2.88 4.93
CA ASN A 53 -7.16 4.23 5.33
C ASN A 53 -7.26 4.39 6.85
N TRP A 54 -6.46 3.67 7.62
CA TRP A 54 -6.46 3.78 9.08
C TRP A 54 -5.65 4.99 9.55
N ALA A 55 -5.83 5.36 10.81
CA ALA A 55 -4.95 6.30 11.49
C ALA A 55 -3.50 5.77 11.44
N GLY A 56 -2.58 6.64 11.15
CA GLY A 56 -1.20 6.26 10.82
C GLY A 56 -1.06 5.84 9.35
N LYS A 57 0.14 5.55 8.94
CA LYS A 57 0.46 5.24 7.54
C LYS A 57 0.76 3.75 7.35
N MET A 58 0.32 3.17 6.23
CA MET A 58 0.82 1.90 5.74
C MET A 58 2.29 2.06 5.31
N HIS A 59 3.19 2.21 6.28
CA HIS A 59 4.58 2.55 6.01
C HIS A 59 5.49 1.36 5.66
N CYS A 60 4.94 0.15 5.54
CA CYS A 60 5.68 -1.05 5.17
C CYS A 60 6.21 -0.99 3.73
N LYS A 61 7.47 -1.38 3.54
CA LYS A 61 8.08 -1.65 2.24
C LYS A 61 8.40 -3.15 2.21
N LEU A 62 7.36 -3.93 1.92
CA LEU A 62 7.36 -5.36 2.13
C LEU A 62 6.76 -6.08 0.93
N ALA A 63 7.40 -7.13 0.47
CA ALA A 63 6.81 -8.08 -0.47
C ALA A 63 7.20 -9.51 -0.09
N VAL A 64 6.37 -10.45 -0.46
CA VAL A 64 6.65 -11.87 -0.34
C VAL A 64 6.42 -12.53 -1.70
N ILE A 65 7.29 -13.45 -2.09
CA ILE A 65 7.27 -14.12 -3.38
C ILE A 65 7.36 -15.63 -3.15
N ASP A 66 6.40 -16.36 -3.71
CA ASP A 66 6.38 -17.83 -3.78
C ASP A 66 6.62 -18.53 -2.44
N ASP A 67 6.05 -18.04 -1.37
CA ASP A 67 6.16 -18.62 -0.01
C ASP A 67 7.62 -18.86 0.46
N ASN A 68 8.59 -18.25 -0.19
CA ASN A 68 9.99 -18.49 0.04
C ASN A 68 10.83 -17.23 0.21
N VAL A 69 10.53 -16.15 -0.48
CA VAL A 69 11.32 -14.93 -0.48
C VAL A 69 10.56 -13.78 0.14
N THR A 70 11.16 -13.13 1.13
CA THR A 70 10.68 -11.86 1.71
C THR A 70 11.61 -10.75 1.28
N LEU A 71 11.05 -9.67 0.74
CA LEU A 71 11.74 -8.42 0.43
C LEU A 71 11.30 -7.36 1.44
N THR A 72 12.25 -6.70 2.10
CA THR A 72 11.95 -5.66 3.09
C THR A 72 13.09 -4.67 3.24
N GLY A 73 12.83 -3.53 3.85
CA GLY A 73 13.82 -2.48 4.10
C GLY A 73 13.18 -1.09 4.15
N SER A 74 13.98 -0.06 3.95
CA SER A 74 13.52 1.33 3.88
C SER A 74 13.02 1.72 2.49
N LEU A 75 13.41 0.97 1.45
CA LEU A 75 13.21 1.26 0.03
C LEU A 75 11.72 1.35 -0.33
N ASN A 76 11.20 2.54 -0.60
CA ASN A 76 9.94 2.70 -1.33
C ASN A 76 10.12 2.25 -2.78
N TRP A 77 9.06 1.77 -3.40
CA TRP A 77 9.11 1.38 -4.81
C TRP A 77 8.89 2.59 -5.72
N THR A 78 9.75 3.58 -5.55
CA THR A 78 9.77 4.82 -6.33
C THR A 78 11.05 4.91 -7.15
N ASN A 79 11.05 5.74 -8.19
CA ASN A 79 12.25 5.96 -8.99
C ASN A 79 13.37 6.60 -8.15
N SER A 80 13.02 7.52 -7.26
CA SER A 80 14.01 8.18 -6.39
C SER A 80 14.65 7.19 -5.42
N ALA A 81 13.87 6.32 -4.78
CA ALA A 81 14.39 5.34 -3.84
C ALA A 81 15.28 4.30 -4.54
N VAL A 82 14.94 3.90 -5.77
CA VAL A 82 15.71 2.89 -6.51
C VAL A 82 17.02 3.46 -7.06
N ASN A 83 17.07 4.73 -7.46
CA ASN A 83 18.19 5.26 -8.24
C ASN A 83 19.01 6.36 -7.54
N PHE A 84 18.50 7.00 -6.49
CA PHE A 84 19.11 8.22 -5.94
C PHE A 84 19.25 8.26 -4.42
N ASN A 85 18.41 7.52 -3.68
CA ASN A 85 18.48 7.53 -2.21
C ASN A 85 19.46 6.50 -1.69
N ASP A 86 19.99 6.74 -0.49
CA ASP A 86 20.65 5.74 0.33
C ASP A 86 19.59 4.93 1.08
N GLU A 87 19.38 3.69 0.67
CA GLU A 87 18.33 2.82 1.20
C GLU A 87 18.90 1.48 1.66
N ASN A 88 18.32 0.89 2.68
CA ASN A 88 18.57 -0.51 2.97
C ASN A 88 17.52 -1.39 2.28
N PHE A 89 17.95 -2.53 1.78
CA PHE A 89 17.07 -3.50 1.14
C PHE A 89 17.57 -4.92 1.38
N LEU A 90 16.69 -5.76 1.91
CA LEU A 90 16.98 -7.15 2.23
C LEU A 90 16.14 -8.07 1.37
N LYS A 91 16.79 -9.02 0.73
CA LYS A 91 16.17 -10.20 0.14
C LYS A 91 16.46 -11.40 1.05
N ILE A 92 15.44 -11.89 1.73
CA ILE A 92 15.54 -13.00 2.68
C ILE A 92 14.93 -14.23 2.04
N GLN A 93 15.74 -15.21 1.73
CA GLN A 93 15.29 -16.50 1.21
C GLN A 93 15.14 -17.49 2.37
N ASN A 94 13.93 -17.54 2.92
CA ASN A 94 13.59 -18.39 4.07
C ASN A 94 12.09 -18.66 4.11
N PRO A 95 11.63 -19.92 3.91
CA PRO A 95 10.20 -20.26 3.89
C PRO A 95 9.47 -19.95 5.21
N ARG A 96 10.14 -20.05 6.35
CA ARG A 96 9.53 -19.75 7.65
C ARG A 96 9.22 -18.26 7.77
N ILE A 97 10.17 -17.40 7.41
CA ILE A 97 9.97 -15.93 7.42
C ILE A 97 8.90 -15.54 6.39
N ALA A 98 8.96 -16.11 5.18
CA ALA A 98 7.96 -15.85 4.15
C ALA A 98 6.55 -16.23 4.63
N LYS A 99 6.38 -17.38 5.28
CA LYS A 99 5.09 -17.82 5.82
C LYS A 99 4.52 -16.86 6.88
N GLU A 100 5.36 -16.36 7.79
CA GLU A 100 4.91 -15.36 8.80
C GLU A 100 4.58 -14.02 8.12
N THR A 101 5.33 -13.62 7.11
CA THR A 101 5.05 -12.43 6.31
C THR A 101 3.72 -12.53 5.56
N ILE A 102 3.43 -13.68 4.96
CA ILE A 102 2.15 -13.96 4.30
C ILE A 102 0.99 -13.88 5.29
N LYS A 103 1.15 -14.48 6.46
CA LYS A 103 0.14 -14.42 7.52
C LYS A 103 -0.15 -12.98 7.94
N TYR A 104 0.89 -12.17 8.13
CA TYR A 104 0.75 -10.73 8.41
C TYR A 104 0.03 -10.01 7.27
N PHE A 105 0.43 -10.23 6.02
CA PHE A 105 -0.24 -9.65 4.85
C PHE A 105 -1.73 -9.98 4.81
N TYR A 106 -2.11 -11.24 5.01
CA TYR A 106 -3.52 -11.63 4.98
C TYR A 106 -4.30 -11.15 6.21
N THR A 107 -3.67 -10.93 7.35
CA THR A 107 -4.29 -10.26 8.49
C THR A 107 -4.70 -8.84 8.12
N LEU A 108 -3.79 -8.07 7.51
CA LEU A 108 -4.09 -6.72 7.02
C LEU A 108 -5.13 -6.76 5.89
N TRP A 109 -4.96 -7.66 4.92
CA TRP A 109 -5.88 -7.80 3.79
C TRP A 109 -7.32 -8.03 4.21
N LYS A 110 -7.53 -8.88 5.21
CA LYS A 110 -8.87 -9.18 5.75
C LYS A 110 -9.46 -8.04 6.56
N SER A 111 -8.63 -7.25 7.23
CA SER A 111 -9.11 -6.13 8.04
C SER A 111 -9.43 -4.87 7.22
N ILE A 112 -8.94 -4.76 5.97
CA ILE A 112 -9.29 -3.67 5.06
C ILE A 112 -10.61 -4.03 4.34
N PRO A 113 -11.66 -3.18 4.40
CA PRO A 113 -12.94 -3.44 3.73
C PRO A 113 -12.81 -3.69 2.23
N ASP A 114 -13.60 -4.63 1.69
CA ASP A 114 -13.57 -4.98 0.26
C ASP A 114 -14.01 -3.84 -0.66
N LYS A 115 -14.80 -2.87 -0.15
CA LYS A 115 -15.14 -1.67 -0.93
C LYS A 115 -13.90 -0.91 -1.43
N TRP A 116 -12.78 -1.00 -0.72
CA TRP A 116 -11.51 -0.37 -1.09
C TRP A 116 -10.70 -1.13 -2.14
N LEU A 117 -11.22 -2.22 -2.68
CA LEU A 117 -10.75 -2.82 -3.95
C LEU A 117 -11.15 -1.98 -5.16
N TYR A 118 -12.26 -1.24 -5.06
CA TYR A 118 -12.89 -0.55 -6.20
C TYR A 118 -12.88 0.97 -6.07
N ALA A 119 -12.73 1.48 -4.85
CA ALA A 119 -12.67 2.89 -4.55
C ALA A 119 -11.35 3.29 -3.90
N ILE A 120 -11.07 4.58 -3.85
CA ILE A 120 -9.95 5.17 -3.10
C ILE A 120 -10.56 5.93 -1.94
N PRO A 121 -10.31 5.54 -0.69
CA PRO A 121 -10.80 6.27 0.47
C PRO A 121 -10.04 7.57 0.68
N ASP A 122 -10.65 8.50 1.37
CA ASP A 122 -9.94 9.61 1.98
C ASP A 122 -9.18 9.12 3.22
N ALA A 123 -7.93 9.54 3.35
CA ALA A 123 -7.10 9.15 4.49
C ALA A 123 -7.62 9.72 5.82
N GLU A 124 -8.34 10.84 5.79
CA GLU A 124 -8.97 11.51 6.93
C GLU A 124 -10.50 11.58 6.83
N GLY A 125 -11.12 10.69 6.07
CA GLY A 125 -12.58 10.63 5.91
C GLY A 125 -13.28 9.98 7.11
N VAL A 126 -14.59 10.21 7.23
CA VAL A 126 -15.46 9.62 8.28
C VAL A 126 -15.45 8.09 8.29
N ASP A 127 -15.15 7.47 7.15
CA ASP A 127 -14.99 6.02 7.00
C ASP A 127 -13.60 5.53 7.44
N SER A 128 -12.67 6.43 7.78
CA SER A 128 -11.31 6.07 8.18
C SER A 128 -11.28 5.66 9.65
N LYS A 129 -10.57 4.57 9.95
CA LYS A 129 -10.50 4.06 11.31
C LYS A 129 -9.61 4.96 12.18
N TYR A 130 -10.23 5.71 13.08
CA TYR A 130 -9.62 6.63 14.04
C TYR A 130 -9.02 7.92 13.47
N SER A 131 -8.89 8.09 12.16
CA SER A 131 -8.23 9.24 11.56
C SER A 131 -8.88 10.60 11.85
N CYS A 132 -10.19 10.61 12.15
CA CYS A 132 -10.89 11.84 12.56
C CYS A 132 -10.81 12.15 14.08
N LYS A 133 -9.92 11.49 14.83
CA LYS A 133 -9.81 11.62 16.30
C LYS A 133 -8.40 11.36 16.84
N ASP A 134 -7.39 11.39 16.00
CA ASP A 134 -6.02 11.04 16.39
C ASP A 134 -5.07 12.23 16.50
N GLY A 135 -5.54 13.44 16.16
CA GLY A 135 -4.76 14.68 16.19
C GLY A 135 -3.72 14.78 15.09
N ILE A 136 -3.82 13.95 14.04
CA ILE A 136 -2.87 13.90 12.93
C ILE A 136 -3.57 14.34 11.65
N ASP A 137 -2.92 15.21 10.86
CA ASP A 137 -3.31 15.49 9.48
C ASP A 137 -2.96 14.29 8.59
N ASN A 138 -3.91 13.38 8.41
CA ASN A 138 -3.68 12.10 7.75
C ASN A 138 -3.63 12.22 6.21
N ASP A 139 -4.21 13.27 5.64
CA ASP A 139 -4.22 13.48 4.18
C ASP A 139 -3.34 14.65 3.72
N HIS A 140 -2.64 15.30 4.67
CA HIS A 140 -1.69 16.41 4.44
C HIS A 140 -2.33 17.65 3.81
N ASN A 141 -3.58 17.96 4.17
CA ASN A 141 -4.27 19.15 3.70
C ASN A 141 -4.11 20.39 4.62
N GLY A 142 -3.45 20.23 5.76
CA GLY A 142 -3.20 21.26 6.78
C GLY A 142 -4.29 21.36 7.85
N LEU A 143 -5.27 20.47 7.84
CA LEU A 143 -6.36 20.39 8.81
C LEU A 143 -6.33 19.03 9.52
N THR A 144 -6.85 18.96 10.75
CA THR A 144 -6.89 17.74 11.55
C THR A 144 -8.28 17.48 12.10
N ASP A 145 -8.67 16.21 12.20
CA ASP A 145 -9.88 15.76 12.88
C ASP A 145 -11.13 16.55 12.49
N LYS A 146 -11.86 17.02 13.48
CA LYS A 146 -13.09 17.83 13.31
C LYS A 146 -12.92 19.14 12.52
N ASN A 147 -11.68 19.60 12.33
CA ASN A 147 -11.39 20.79 11.53
C ASN A 147 -11.26 20.44 10.04
N ASP A 148 -11.07 19.16 9.69
CA ASP A 148 -11.08 18.70 8.32
C ASP A 148 -12.53 18.54 7.82
N PRO A 149 -12.90 19.15 6.67
CA PRO A 149 -14.22 18.98 6.08
C PRO A 149 -14.61 17.51 5.81
N LYS A 150 -13.64 16.63 5.57
CA LYS A 150 -13.88 15.19 5.33
C LYS A 150 -14.26 14.42 6.59
N CYS A 151 -13.98 14.99 7.76
CA CYS A 151 -14.38 14.46 9.06
C CYS A 151 -15.72 15.04 9.55
N GLN A 152 -16.31 15.98 8.81
CA GLN A 152 -17.60 16.57 9.11
C GLN A 152 -18.70 15.82 8.35
N LEU A 153 -19.69 15.31 9.08
CA LEU A 153 -20.90 14.69 8.55
C LEU A 153 -21.94 15.76 8.19
#